data_58ce18b20f1f81921cf49a221c1a837e
#
_entry.id   58ce18b20f1f81921cf49a221c1a837e
#
_cell.length_a   1.000
_cell.length_b   1.000
_cell.length_c   1.000
_cell.angle_alpha   90.00
_cell.angle_beta   90.00
_cell.angle_gamma   90.00
#
_symmetry.space_group_name_H-M   'P 1'
#
loop_
_entity.id
_entity.type
_entity.pdbx_description
1 polymer ?
#
loop_
_entity_poly.entity_id
_entity_poly.type
_entity_poly.pdbx_seq_one_letter_code
_entity_poly.pdbx_strand_id
1 'polypeptide(L)'
;MLNKIIHFSLQNRILVLVASVLLLIGGTYTAMHTEVDVFPDLNAPTVVIMTEANGMAAEEVEQLVTFPVETAVNGATGVRRVRSSSTNGFSVVWVEFDWETDVYLARQIVSEKLAVVSESLPSNVGKPTLGPQSSILGEMLIVGLTADSTSMLDLRTIADWTIRPRLLSTGGVAQVAVLGGDIKEYQIQLDPERMRHYGVTLTEVMNVTREMNLNANGGVLYEYGNEYIVRGVISTDRVEQLAKAVVKLQDGSAQPATSNAPYSASPILLEDIADVRIGAKLPKLGTASERGKPAVLLTVTKQPATSTLEPVSYTHL
;
A
#
# COMPACT_ATOMS: atom_id res chain seq x y z
N MET A 1 63.64 -5.44 -0.70
CA MET A 1 62.60 -4.81 0.12
C MET A 1 62.23 -5.67 1.33
N LEU A 2 62.00 -6.97 1.18
CA LEU A 2 61.58 -7.87 2.26
C LEU A 2 62.54 -7.90 3.45
N ASN A 3 63.87 -7.99 3.23
CA ASN A 3 64.88 -7.99 4.29
C ASN A 3 64.90 -6.71 5.12
N LYS A 4 64.57 -5.55 4.52
CA LYS A 4 64.47 -4.26 5.29
C LYS A 4 63.28 -4.26 6.21
N ILE A 5 62.12 -4.81 5.77
CA ILE A 5 60.90 -4.91 6.58
C ILE A 5 61.12 -5.89 7.74
N ILE A 6 61.74 -7.05 7.48
CA ILE A 6 62.08 -8.04 8.52
C ILE A 6 63.02 -7.41 9.58
N HIS A 7 64.08 -6.74 9.13
CA HIS A 7 65.04 -6.11 10.05
C HIS A 7 64.42 -4.99 10.88
N PHE A 8 63.56 -4.16 10.25
CA PHE A 8 62.84 -3.10 10.97
C PHE A 8 61.87 -3.69 12.02
N SER A 9 61.15 -4.77 11.67
CA SER A 9 60.24 -5.46 12.57
C SER A 9 60.93 -6.08 13.77
N LEU A 10 62.12 -6.68 13.56
CA LEU A 10 62.92 -7.23 14.64
C LEU A 10 63.55 -6.21 15.56
N GLN A 11 63.90 -5.03 15.03
CA GLN A 11 64.43 -3.90 15.84
C GLN A 11 63.33 -3.19 16.64
N ASN A 12 62.13 -3.06 16.09
CA ASN A 12 61.04 -2.31 16.72
C ASN A 12 59.89 -3.25 17.17
N ARG A 13 60.21 -4.24 18.00
CA ARG A 13 59.25 -5.32 18.41
C ARG A 13 58.00 -4.74 19.06
N ILE A 14 58.10 -3.71 19.92
CA ILE A 14 56.97 -3.13 20.62
C ILE A 14 56.03 -2.40 19.61
N LEU A 15 56.61 -1.70 18.64
CA LEU A 15 55.83 -0.97 17.63
C LEU A 15 55.05 -1.95 16.77
N VAL A 16 55.65 -3.04 16.37
CA VAL A 16 54.97 -4.11 15.59
C VAL A 16 53.85 -4.80 16.38
N LEU A 17 54.10 -5.04 17.70
CA LEU A 17 53.08 -5.62 18.57
C LEU A 17 51.89 -4.67 18.73
N VAL A 18 52.13 -3.38 18.98
CA VAL A 18 51.06 -2.36 19.07
C VAL A 18 50.27 -2.25 17.74
N ALA A 19 51.00 -2.22 16.62
CA ALA A 19 50.37 -2.20 15.29
C ALA A 19 49.50 -3.43 15.02
N SER A 20 49.98 -4.62 15.42
CA SER A 20 49.22 -5.88 15.28
C SER A 20 47.93 -5.87 16.13
N VAL A 21 48.03 -5.38 17.37
CA VAL A 21 46.83 -5.26 18.25
C VAL A 21 45.85 -4.24 17.68
N LEU A 22 46.32 -3.11 17.19
CA LEU A 22 45.45 -2.12 16.54
C LEU A 22 44.76 -2.66 15.28
N LEU A 23 45.49 -3.39 14.45
CA LEU A 23 44.93 -4.07 13.28
C LEU A 23 43.90 -5.12 13.66
N LEU A 24 44.15 -5.87 14.74
CA LEU A 24 43.24 -6.90 15.20
C LEU A 24 41.93 -6.26 15.75
N ILE A 25 42.05 -5.22 16.56
CA ILE A 25 40.89 -4.48 17.07
C ILE A 25 40.13 -3.80 15.92
N GLY A 26 40.82 -3.09 15.05
CA GLY A 26 40.23 -2.42 13.89
C GLY A 26 39.57 -3.39 12.91
N GLY A 27 40.26 -4.50 12.61
CA GLY A 27 39.74 -5.55 11.74
C GLY A 27 38.50 -6.22 12.33
N THR A 28 38.52 -6.54 13.62
CA THR A 28 37.33 -7.11 14.32
C THR A 28 36.19 -6.12 14.33
N TYR A 29 36.46 -4.84 14.62
CA TYR A 29 35.43 -3.80 14.58
C TYR A 29 34.80 -3.67 13.19
N THR A 30 35.63 -3.58 12.15
CA THR A 30 35.15 -3.51 10.76
C THR A 30 34.36 -4.74 10.38
N ALA A 31 34.84 -5.95 10.72
CA ALA A 31 34.15 -7.19 10.41
C ALA A 31 32.77 -7.30 11.09
N MET A 32 32.64 -6.79 12.32
CA MET A 32 31.35 -6.76 13.04
C MET A 32 30.36 -5.73 12.51
N HIS A 33 30.85 -4.67 11.84
CA HIS A 33 30.02 -3.60 11.30
C HIS A 33 29.90 -3.66 9.77
N THR A 34 30.45 -4.69 9.14
CA THR A 34 30.26 -4.88 7.70
C THR A 34 28.86 -5.43 7.46
N GLU A 35 28.14 -4.76 6.58
CA GLU A 35 26.82 -5.21 6.14
C GLU A 35 26.94 -6.58 5.47
N VAL A 36 26.16 -7.55 5.96
CA VAL A 36 26.11 -8.90 5.38
C VAL A 36 24.89 -9.02 4.51
N ASP A 37 25.12 -9.22 3.22
CA ASP A 37 24.07 -9.50 2.26
C ASP A 37 24.21 -10.91 1.69
N VAL A 38 23.05 -11.53 1.36
CA VAL A 38 23.00 -12.86 0.74
C VAL A 38 23.50 -12.80 -0.70
N PHE A 39 23.17 -11.71 -1.40
CA PHE A 39 23.62 -11.44 -2.75
C PHE A 39 24.09 -9.99 -2.87
N PRO A 40 25.18 -9.71 -3.60
CA PRO A 40 25.57 -8.35 -3.91
C PRO A 40 24.49 -7.68 -4.76
N ASP A 41 24.32 -6.35 -4.64
CA ASP A 41 23.43 -5.58 -5.50
C ASP A 41 23.93 -5.63 -6.95
N LEU A 42 23.33 -6.54 -7.73
CA LEU A 42 23.66 -6.74 -9.15
C LEU A 42 22.83 -5.86 -10.08
N ASN A 43 21.92 -5.08 -9.55
CA ASN A 43 21.03 -4.24 -10.33
C ASN A 43 21.41 -2.77 -10.21
N ALA A 44 21.48 -2.08 -11.35
CA ALA A 44 21.57 -0.63 -11.36
C ALA A 44 20.38 0.00 -10.58
N PRO A 45 20.56 1.18 -9.98
CA PRO A 45 19.48 1.86 -9.30
C PRO A 45 18.25 1.97 -10.20
N THR A 46 17.14 1.38 -9.81
CA THR A 46 15.93 1.30 -10.60
C THR A 46 14.75 1.88 -9.83
N VAL A 47 14.04 2.81 -10.44
CA VAL A 47 12.80 3.37 -9.92
C VAL A 47 11.63 2.80 -10.69
N VAL A 48 10.66 2.24 -9.96
CA VAL A 48 9.45 1.67 -10.54
C VAL A 48 8.31 2.67 -10.39
N ILE A 49 7.59 2.92 -11.47
CA ILE A 49 6.41 3.78 -11.50
C ILE A 49 5.20 2.88 -11.79
N MET A 50 4.16 3.01 -10.99
CA MET A 50 2.92 2.25 -11.12
C MET A 50 1.76 3.22 -11.29
N THR A 51 0.89 2.94 -12.27
CA THR A 51 -0.30 3.76 -12.54
C THR A 51 -1.51 2.88 -12.77
N GLU A 52 -2.56 3.11 -12.00
CA GLU A 52 -3.85 2.43 -12.18
C GLU A 52 -4.67 3.16 -13.25
N ALA A 53 -5.17 2.44 -14.23
CA ALA A 53 -5.98 2.94 -15.34
C ALA A 53 -7.25 2.08 -15.51
N ASN A 54 -8.02 1.95 -14.44
CA ASN A 54 -9.16 1.06 -14.37
C ASN A 54 -10.15 1.26 -15.52
N GLY A 55 -10.54 0.14 -16.16
CA GLY A 55 -11.49 0.14 -17.28
C GLY A 55 -10.87 0.37 -18.66
N MET A 56 -9.54 0.58 -18.76
CA MET A 56 -8.83 0.74 -20.03
C MET A 56 -8.27 -0.60 -20.51
N ALA A 57 -8.32 -0.83 -21.83
CA ALA A 57 -7.62 -1.93 -22.49
C ALA A 57 -6.09 -1.68 -22.51
N ALA A 58 -5.29 -2.73 -22.64
CA ALA A 58 -3.83 -2.61 -22.59
C ALA A 58 -3.26 -1.61 -23.64
N GLU A 59 -3.83 -1.56 -24.85
CA GLU A 59 -3.43 -0.60 -25.88
C GLU A 59 -3.76 0.85 -25.50
N GLU A 60 -4.90 1.09 -24.86
CA GLU A 60 -5.27 2.41 -24.36
C GLU A 60 -4.38 2.85 -23.21
N VAL A 61 -4.06 1.92 -22.29
CA VAL A 61 -3.10 2.15 -21.20
C VAL A 61 -1.74 2.51 -21.76
N GLU A 62 -1.26 1.82 -22.80
CA GLU A 62 0.01 2.11 -23.45
C GLU A 62 0.03 3.51 -24.02
N GLN A 63 -0.96 3.88 -24.82
CA GLN A 63 -0.99 5.14 -25.53
C GLN A 63 -1.25 6.35 -24.62
N LEU A 64 -2.19 6.22 -23.67
CA LEU A 64 -2.68 7.34 -22.87
C LEU A 64 -1.98 7.49 -21.53
N VAL A 65 -1.32 6.46 -21.04
CA VAL A 65 -0.70 6.44 -19.70
C VAL A 65 0.79 6.12 -19.78
N THR A 66 1.14 4.96 -20.34
CA THR A 66 2.52 4.48 -20.33
C THR A 66 3.44 5.36 -21.17
N PHE A 67 3.08 5.65 -22.40
CA PHE A 67 3.89 6.47 -23.31
C PHE A 67 4.13 7.91 -22.82
N PRO A 68 3.14 8.65 -22.29
CA PRO A 68 3.38 9.94 -21.65
C PRO A 68 4.35 9.87 -20.46
N VAL A 69 4.21 8.85 -19.61
CA VAL A 69 5.11 8.65 -18.46
C VAL A 69 6.52 8.32 -18.92
N GLU A 70 6.69 7.40 -19.87
CA GLU A 70 8.00 7.06 -20.45
C GLU A 70 8.69 8.28 -21.05
N THR A 71 7.94 9.05 -21.82
CA THR A 71 8.47 10.27 -22.48
C THR A 71 8.95 11.28 -21.44
N ALA A 72 8.20 11.46 -20.36
CA ALA A 72 8.57 12.40 -19.30
C ALA A 72 9.85 11.99 -18.56
N VAL A 73 10.03 10.68 -18.29
CA VAL A 73 11.18 10.19 -17.53
C VAL A 73 12.40 9.90 -18.39
N ASN A 74 12.23 9.61 -19.67
CA ASN A 74 13.35 9.26 -20.55
C ASN A 74 14.34 10.41 -20.76
N GLY A 75 13.90 11.64 -20.60
CA GLY A 75 14.75 12.84 -20.67
C GLY A 75 15.37 13.27 -19.32
N ALA A 76 15.28 12.45 -18.28
CA ALA A 76 15.82 12.76 -16.96
C ALA A 76 17.32 12.47 -16.88
N THR A 77 18.04 13.28 -16.11
CA THR A 77 19.49 13.14 -15.92
C THR A 77 19.84 11.80 -15.28
N GLY A 78 20.84 11.11 -15.84
CA GLY A 78 21.34 9.84 -15.29
C GLY A 78 20.48 8.62 -15.67
N VAL A 79 19.42 8.79 -16.46
CA VAL A 79 18.61 7.68 -16.94
C VAL A 79 19.36 6.93 -18.04
N ARG A 80 19.63 5.67 -17.79
CA ARG A 80 20.29 4.74 -18.69
C ARG A 80 19.30 4.05 -19.62
N ARG A 81 18.16 3.62 -19.08
CA ARG A 81 17.15 2.88 -19.83
C ARG A 81 15.78 2.99 -19.16
N VAL A 82 14.75 3.07 -19.98
CA VAL A 82 13.34 2.97 -19.57
C VAL A 82 12.73 1.73 -20.20
N ARG A 83 11.99 0.98 -19.41
CA ARG A 83 11.19 -0.18 -19.85
C ARG A 83 9.81 -0.07 -19.25
N SER A 84 8.83 -0.62 -19.91
CA SER A 84 7.46 -0.60 -19.45
C SER A 84 6.70 -1.90 -19.73
N SER A 85 5.59 -2.04 -19.05
CA SER A 85 4.61 -3.09 -19.32
C SER A 85 3.22 -2.50 -19.13
N SER A 86 2.39 -2.58 -20.15
CA SER A 86 0.99 -2.16 -20.14
C SER A 86 0.10 -3.38 -20.12
N THR A 87 -0.81 -3.42 -19.16
CA THR A 87 -1.84 -4.46 -19.03
C THR A 87 -3.21 -3.82 -18.93
N ASN A 88 -4.27 -4.62 -18.96
CA ASN A 88 -5.62 -4.09 -18.79
C ASN A 88 -5.76 -3.40 -17.43
N GLY A 89 -5.97 -2.10 -17.46
CA GLY A 89 -6.17 -1.28 -16.27
C GLY A 89 -4.92 -0.94 -15.47
N PHE A 90 -3.70 -1.28 -15.95
CA PHE A 90 -2.49 -1.05 -15.16
C PHE A 90 -1.24 -0.82 -16.03
N SER A 91 -0.43 0.18 -15.66
CA SER A 91 0.86 0.50 -16.27
C SER A 91 1.98 0.38 -15.25
N VAL A 92 3.09 -0.22 -15.64
CA VAL A 92 4.33 -0.26 -14.88
C VAL A 92 5.47 0.24 -15.75
N VAL A 93 6.24 1.20 -15.25
CA VAL A 93 7.42 1.74 -15.93
C VAL A 93 8.64 1.61 -15.01
N TRP A 94 9.69 0.96 -15.50
CA TRP A 94 10.98 0.80 -14.83
C TRP A 94 11.97 1.79 -15.41
N VAL A 95 12.50 2.66 -14.58
CA VAL A 95 13.52 3.66 -14.93
C VAL A 95 14.84 3.24 -14.31
N GLU A 96 15.75 2.77 -15.14
CA GLU A 96 17.11 2.38 -14.77
C GLU A 96 18.05 3.60 -14.86
N PHE A 97 18.79 3.86 -13.79
CA PHE A 97 19.80 4.92 -13.70
C PHE A 97 21.22 4.36 -13.82
N ASP A 98 22.19 5.23 -14.01
CA ASP A 98 23.60 4.85 -13.98
C ASP A 98 24.00 4.32 -12.59
N TRP A 99 24.97 3.39 -12.56
CA TRP A 99 25.38 2.65 -11.37
C TRP A 99 25.81 3.55 -10.18
N GLU A 100 26.36 4.71 -10.47
CA GLU A 100 26.84 5.67 -9.45
C GLU A 100 25.71 6.59 -8.92
N THR A 101 24.49 6.46 -9.44
CA THR A 101 23.39 7.32 -9.04
C THR A 101 22.82 6.85 -7.71
N ASP A 102 22.71 7.78 -6.75
CA ASP A 102 22.01 7.51 -5.51
C ASP A 102 20.51 7.25 -5.77
N VAL A 103 19.98 6.19 -5.17
CA VAL A 103 18.59 5.76 -5.38
C VAL A 103 17.57 6.80 -4.90
N TYR A 104 17.90 7.56 -3.86
CA TYR A 104 17.01 8.61 -3.35
C TYR A 104 16.97 9.80 -4.31
N LEU A 105 18.12 10.17 -4.86
CA LEU A 105 18.21 11.20 -5.90
C LEU A 105 17.46 10.76 -7.15
N ALA A 106 17.62 9.50 -7.60
CA ALA A 106 16.88 8.94 -8.73
C ALA A 106 15.36 9.04 -8.51
N ARG A 107 14.88 8.68 -7.32
CA ARG A 107 13.46 8.80 -6.96
C ARG A 107 12.96 10.23 -6.93
N GLN A 108 13.76 11.17 -6.44
CA GLN A 108 13.41 12.58 -6.46
C GLN A 108 13.25 13.09 -7.88
N ILE A 109 14.21 12.81 -8.77
CA ILE A 109 14.16 13.19 -10.19
C ILE A 109 12.89 12.65 -10.85
N VAL A 110 12.59 11.36 -10.65
CA VAL A 110 11.37 10.75 -11.20
C VAL A 110 10.11 11.39 -10.62
N SER A 111 10.07 11.64 -9.31
CA SER A 111 8.92 12.29 -8.67
C SER A 111 8.62 13.68 -9.23
N GLU A 112 9.64 14.47 -9.49
CA GLU A 112 9.51 15.80 -10.13
C GLU A 112 8.93 15.68 -11.55
N LYS A 113 9.39 14.70 -12.34
CA LYS A 113 8.83 14.43 -13.67
C LYS A 113 7.39 13.97 -13.65
N LEU A 114 7.05 13.09 -12.67
CA LEU A 114 5.69 12.59 -12.50
C LEU A 114 4.71 13.69 -12.06
N ALA A 115 5.14 14.65 -11.27
CA ALA A 115 4.30 15.79 -10.89
C ALA A 115 3.78 16.56 -12.12
N VAL A 116 4.65 16.76 -13.11
CA VAL A 116 4.29 17.46 -14.34
C VAL A 116 3.39 16.59 -15.23
N VAL A 117 3.74 15.32 -15.44
CA VAL A 117 2.99 14.47 -16.37
C VAL A 117 1.62 14.07 -15.82
N SER A 118 1.47 14.00 -14.50
CA SER A 118 0.19 13.62 -13.89
C SER A 118 -0.96 14.56 -14.19
N GLU A 119 -0.67 15.83 -14.53
CA GLU A 119 -1.68 16.82 -14.94
C GLU A 119 -2.18 16.60 -16.36
N SER A 120 -1.39 15.91 -17.20
CA SER A 120 -1.71 15.62 -18.59
C SER A 120 -2.41 14.28 -18.81
N LEU A 121 -2.48 13.43 -17.77
CA LEU A 121 -3.14 12.14 -17.84
C LEU A 121 -4.67 12.29 -17.83
N PRO A 122 -5.41 11.33 -18.42
CA PRO A 122 -6.87 11.31 -18.39
C PRO A 122 -7.42 11.31 -16.96
N SER A 123 -8.54 11.98 -16.72
CA SER A 123 -9.15 12.16 -15.39
C SER A 123 -9.62 10.86 -14.71
N ASN A 124 -9.82 9.81 -15.47
CA ASN A 124 -10.20 8.46 -14.99
C ASN A 124 -8.99 7.57 -14.66
N VAL A 125 -7.77 8.08 -14.83
CA VAL A 125 -6.52 7.40 -14.49
C VAL A 125 -6.08 7.79 -13.09
N GLY A 126 -5.61 6.82 -12.32
CA GLY A 126 -5.01 7.06 -11.02
C GLY A 126 -3.71 7.89 -11.11
N LYS A 127 -3.35 8.58 -10.04
CA LYS A 127 -2.06 9.29 -10.02
C LYS A 127 -0.91 8.29 -10.09
N PRO A 128 0.12 8.53 -10.94
CA PRO A 128 1.32 7.72 -10.94
C PRO A 128 1.97 7.69 -9.56
N THR A 129 2.30 6.52 -9.08
CA THR A 129 2.93 6.31 -7.78
C THR A 129 4.28 5.62 -7.94
N LEU A 130 5.24 5.98 -7.08
CA LEU A 130 6.52 5.30 -7.06
C LEU A 130 6.38 3.99 -6.30
N GLY A 131 6.83 2.91 -6.92
CA GLY A 131 6.97 1.62 -6.27
C GLY A 131 7.93 1.67 -5.07
N PRO A 132 7.91 0.64 -4.23
CA PRO A 132 8.81 0.55 -3.10
C PRO A 132 10.27 0.48 -3.55
N GLN A 133 11.16 0.93 -2.67
CA GLN A 133 12.60 0.73 -2.87
C GLN A 133 12.93 -0.71 -2.52
N SER A 134 12.95 -1.57 -3.53
CA SER A 134 13.36 -2.94 -3.34
C SER A 134 14.22 -3.39 -4.51
N SER A 135 15.30 -4.08 -4.22
CA SER A 135 16.01 -4.88 -5.22
C SER A 135 15.14 -6.07 -5.59
N ILE A 136 15.23 -6.56 -6.83
CA ILE A 136 14.58 -7.83 -7.25
C ILE A 136 15.08 -8.99 -6.38
N LEU A 137 16.29 -8.89 -5.86
CA LEU A 137 16.91 -9.87 -4.95
C LEU A 137 16.67 -9.54 -3.47
N GLY A 138 15.87 -8.52 -3.17
CA GLY A 138 15.62 -8.05 -1.80
C GLY A 138 14.59 -8.86 -1.01
N GLU A 139 13.97 -9.88 -1.62
CA GLU A 139 13.09 -10.79 -0.87
C GLU A 139 13.93 -11.64 0.08
N MET A 140 13.76 -11.43 1.39
CA MET A 140 14.56 -12.10 2.41
C MET A 140 13.79 -13.14 3.21
N LEU A 141 12.48 -13.01 3.32
CA LEU A 141 11.66 -13.88 4.15
C LEU A 141 10.25 -14.00 3.60
N ILE A 142 9.72 -15.21 3.59
CA ILE A 142 8.32 -15.50 3.31
C ILE A 142 7.71 -16.16 4.55
N VAL A 143 6.70 -15.53 5.10
CA VAL A 143 5.95 -16.04 6.26
C VAL A 143 4.60 -16.56 5.78
N GLY A 144 4.33 -17.84 6.00
CA GLY A 144 3.04 -18.47 5.70
C GLY A 144 2.15 -18.51 6.94
N LEU A 145 0.96 -17.92 6.84
CA LEU A 145 -0.06 -17.99 7.88
C LEU A 145 -1.12 -19.02 7.50
N THR A 146 -1.33 -19.99 8.35
CA THR A 146 -2.39 -21.01 8.24
C THR A 146 -3.20 -21.04 9.52
N ALA A 147 -4.47 -21.38 9.41
CA ALA A 147 -5.34 -21.56 10.58
C ALA A 147 -6.33 -22.71 10.31
N ASP A 148 -6.66 -23.45 11.36
CA ASP A 148 -7.61 -24.55 11.26
C ASP A 148 -9.07 -24.09 11.51
N SER A 149 -9.28 -22.99 12.25
CA SER A 149 -10.61 -22.50 12.66
C SER A 149 -10.92 -21.07 12.22
N THR A 150 -9.94 -20.31 11.76
CA THR A 150 -10.11 -18.92 11.32
C THR A 150 -10.42 -18.86 9.82
N SER A 151 -11.39 -18.05 9.42
CA SER A 151 -11.73 -17.87 8.00
C SER A 151 -10.57 -17.23 7.23
N MET A 152 -10.45 -17.50 5.93
CA MET A 152 -9.45 -16.89 5.07
C MET A 152 -9.59 -15.37 5.00
N LEU A 153 -10.78 -14.84 5.23
CA LEU A 153 -11.12 -13.44 5.30
C LEU A 153 -10.53 -12.78 6.57
N ASP A 154 -10.72 -13.42 7.71
CA ASP A 154 -10.17 -12.92 8.98
C ASP A 154 -8.65 -13.08 9.03
N LEU A 155 -8.14 -14.21 8.53
CA LEU A 155 -6.69 -14.45 8.46
C LEU A 155 -6.00 -13.39 7.60
N ARG A 156 -6.61 -13.03 6.45
CA ARG A 156 -6.12 -11.95 5.61
C ARG A 156 -6.20 -10.60 6.31
N THR A 157 -7.27 -10.33 7.02
CA THR A 157 -7.44 -9.09 7.79
C THR A 157 -6.37 -8.95 8.88
N ILE A 158 -6.05 -10.03 9.60
CA ILE A 158 -4.97 -10.06 10.59
C ILE A 158 -3.61 -9.81 9.92
N ALA A 159 -3.38 -10.44 8.76
CA ALA A 159 -2.14 -10.24 8.01
C ALA A 159 -1.95 -8.78 7.57
N ASP A 160 -2.98 -8.15 7.00
CA ASP A 160 -2.91 -6.78 6.45
C ASP A 160 -2.86 -5.71 7.56
N TRP A 161 -3.63 -5.86 8.63
CA TRP A 161 -3.83 -4.80 9.63
C TRP A 161 -3.04 -4.99 10.93
N THR A 162 -2.59 -6.19 11.23
CA THR A 162 -1.84 -6.47 12.47
C THR A 162 -0.40 -6.84 12.20
N ILE A 163 -0.17 -7.85 11.34
CA ILE A 163 1.18 -8.40 11.13
C ILE A 163 2.00 -7.50 10.20
N ARG A 164 1.42 -7.13 9.05
CA ARG A 164 2.11 -6.27 8.06
C ARG A 164 2.62 -4.95 8.66
N PRO A 165 1.83 -4.16 9.41
CA PRO A 165 2.33 -2.92 10.00
C PRO A 165 3.48 -3.14 11.01
N ARG A 166 3.43 -4.23 11.78
CA ARG A 166 4.51 -4.59 12.71
C ARG A 166 5.80 -4.95 11.99
N LEU A 167 5.71 -5.74 10.92
CA LEU A 167 6.88 -6.06 10.10
C LEU A 167 7.44 -4.83 9.40
N LEU A 168 6.60 -3.91 8.92
CA LEU A 168 7.02 -2.65 8.31
C LEU A 168 7.68 -1.69 9.30
N SER A 169 7.36 -1.78 10.59
CA SER A 169 8.01 -0.97 11.63
C SER A 169 9.41 -1.45 12.01
N THR A 170 9.80 -2.64 11.54
CA THR A 170 11.15 -3.18 11.73
C THR A 170 12.13 -2.45 10.81
N GLY A 171 13.28 -2.02 11.36
CA GLY A 171 14.32 -1.37 10.56
C GLY A 171 14.80 -2.25 9.41
N GLY A 172 15.11 -1.66 8.27
CA GLY A 172 15.61 -2.37 7.09
C GLY A 172 14.56 -3.08 6.23
N VAL A 173 13.28 -3.07 6.60
CA VAL A 173 12.18 -3.60 5.77
C VAL A 173 11.67 -2.50 4.82
N ALA A 174 11.71 -2.78 3.52
CA ALA A 174 11.19 -1.87 2.48
C ALA A 174 9.71 -2.07 2.22
N GLN A 175 9.29 -3.34 2.16
CA GLN A 175 7.92 -3.72 1.81
C GLN A 175 7.55 -5.05 2.45
N VAL A 176 6.26 -5.19 2.75
CA VAL A 176 5.64 -6.48 3.07
C VAL A 176 4.45 -6.64 2.12
N ALA A 177 4.57 -7.57 1.19
CA ALA A 177 3.48 -7.93 0.28
C ALA A 177 2.67 -9.08 0.88
N VAL A 178 1.34 -8.96 0.87
CA VAL A 178 0.43 -9.99 1.37
C VAL A 178 -0.26 -10.66 0.19
N LEU A 179 -0.10 -11.96 0.04
CA LEU A 179 -0.65 -12.78 -1.03
C LEU A 179 -1.59 -13.85 -0.47
N GLY A 180 -2.64 -14.17 -1.22
CA GLY A 180 -3.65 -15.13 -0.78
C GLY A 180 -4.63 -14.56 0.25
N GLY A 181 -5.53 -15.41 0.71
CA GLY A 181 -6.64 -15.02 1.56
C GLY A 181 -7.70 -14.19 0.83
N ASP A 182 -8.74 -13.84 1.53
CA ASP A 182 -9.87 -13.07 1.02
C ASP A 182 -9.85 -11.65 1.62
N ILE A 183 -9.80 -10.63 0.77
CA ILE A 183 -9.84 -9.24 1.23
C ILE A 183 -11.27 -8.92 1.65
N LYS A 184 -11.42 -8.48 2.89
CA LYS A 184 -12.69 -8.10 3.48
C LYS A 184 -13.23 -6.82 2.87
N GLU A 185 -14.48 -6.85 2.38
CA GLU A 185 -15.20 -5.66 1.94
C GLU A 185 -16.66 -5.71 2.39
N TYR A 186 -17.28 -4.53 2.50
CA TYR A 186 -18.71 -4.40 2.72
C TYR A 186 -19.39 -4.36 1.35
N GLN A 187 -20.23 -5.36 1.09
CA GLN A 187 -20.94 -5.50 -0.17
C GLN A 187 -22.38 -5.04 -0.02
N ILE A 188 -22.78 -4.12 -0.87
CA ILE A 188 -24.16 -3.68 -1.01
C ILE A 188 -24.68 -4.31 -2.31
N GLN A 189 -25.42 -5.39 -2.18
CA GLN A 189 -25.99 -6.11 -3.32
C GLN A 189 -27.39 -5.56 -3.61
N LEU A 190 -27.47 -4.69 -4.63
CA LEU A 190 -28.71 -4.03 -5.01
C LEU A 190 -29.68 -5.02 -5.66
N ASP A 191 -30.95 -4.92 -5.28
CA ASP A 191 -32.05 -5.63 -5.92
C ASP A 191 -32.80 -4.69 -6.90
N PRO A 192 -32.68 -4.91 -8.22
CA PRO A 192 -33.30 -4.02 -9.21
C PRO A 192 -34.85 -3.98 -9.14
N GLU A 193 -35.48 -5.05 -8.63
CA GLU A 193 -36.94 -5.08 -8.49
C GLU A 193 -37.41 -4.23 -7.32
N ARG A 194 -36.75 -4.38 -6.17
CA ARG A 194 -37.01 -3.54 -5.01
C ARG A 194 -36.71 -2.06 -5.30
N MET A 195 -35.58 -1.77 -5.98
CA MET A 195 -35.26 -0.39 -6.38
C MET A 195 -36.38 0.22 -7.24
N ARG A 196 -36.90 -0.53 -8.21
CA ARG A 196 -38.02 -0.06 -9.05
C ARG A 196 -39.30 0.11 -8.24
N HIS A 197 -39.58 -0.78 -7.29
CA HIS A 197 -40.73 -0.69 -6.42
C HIS A 197 -40.74 0.59 -5.59
N TYR A 198 -39.58 0.93 -5.00
CA TYR A 198 -39.41 2.12 -4.18
C TYR A 198 -39.07 3.40 -4.99
N GLY A 199 -38.92 3.31 -6.30
CA GLY A 199 -38.56 4.45 -7.15
C GLY A 199 -37.19 5.05 -6.79
N VAL A 200 -36.21 4.18 -6.43
CA VAL A 200 -34.86 4.57 -6.07
C VAL A 200 -33.93 4.31 -7.26
N THR A 201 -33.11 5.30 -7.58
CA THR A 201 -32.11 5.24 -8.66
C THR A 201 -30.75 4.82 -8.14
N LEU A 202 -29.92 4.24 -9.03
CA LEU A 202 -28.54 3.88 -8.68
C LEU A 202 -27.72 5.09 -8.21
N THR A 203 -27.95 6.27 -8.80
CA THR A 203 -27.26 7.51 -8.43
C THR A 203 -27.58 7.93 -6.99
N GLU A 204 -28.83 7.81 -6.56
CA GLU A 204 -29.22 8.09 -5.17
C GLU A 204 -28.50 7.14 -4.21
N VAL A 205 -28.45 5.84 -4.51
CA VAL A 205 -27.71 4.86 -3.68
C VAL A 205 -26.23 5.18 -3.62
N MET A 206 -25.60 5.49 -4.75
CA MET A 206 -24.17 5.84 -4.80
C MET A 206 -23.84 7.09 -3.96
N ASN A 207 -24.69 8.11 -4.02
CA ASN A 207 -24.50 9.33 -3.22
C ASN A 207 -24.59 9.03 -1.73
N VAL A 208 -25.64 8.31 -1.31
CA VAL A 208 -25.82 7.92 0.09
C VAL A 208 -24.64 7.05 0.57
N THR A 209 -24.21 6.09 -0.25
CA THR A 209 -23.09 5.20 0.11
C THR A 209 -21.77 5.97 0.31
N ARG A 210 -21.54 7.06 -0.43
CA ARG A 210 -20.35 7.91 -0.24
C ARG A 210 -20.42 8.70 1.07
N GLU A 211 -21.60 9.08 1.50
CA GLU A 211 -21.82 9.99 2.64
C GLU A 211 -22.12 9.26 3.95
N MET A 212 -22.71 8.06 3.89
CA MET A 212 -23.24 7.34 5.06
C MET A 212 -22.20 6.96 6.12
N ASN A 213 -20.92 6.98 5.79
CA ASN A 213 -19.84 6.58 6.71
C ASN A 213 -18.83 7.72 6.95
N LEU A 214 -19.25 8.97 6.78
CA LEU A 214 -18.44 10.15 7.06
C LEU A 214 -18.81 10.74 8.42
N ASN A 215 -17.78 10.94 9.25
CA ASN A 215 -17.99 11.67 10.50
C ASN A 215 -18.24 13.15 10.21
N ALA A 216 -19.34 13.69 10.75
CA ALA A 216 -19.66 15.09 10.61
C ALA A 216 -18.94 15.92 11.68
N ASN A 217 -18.31 17.02 11.27
CA ASN A 217 -17.78 18.02 12.19
C ASN A 217 -18.91 18.99 12.53
N GLY A 218 -19.38 18.95 13.79
CA GLY A 218 -20.41 19.86 14.30
C GLY A 218 -19.88 21.21 14.77
N GLY A 219 -18.57 21.46 14.61
CA GLY A 219 -17.93 22.70 15.07
C GLY A 219 -17.60 22.71 16.55
N VAL A 220 -17.53 23.89 17.11
CA VAL A 220 -17.12 24.16 18.50
C VAL A 220 -18.21 24.92 19.22
N LEU A 221 -18.56 24.44 20.40
CA LEU A 221 -19.47 25.14 21.33
C LEU A 221 -18.62 25.76 22.44
N TYR A 222 -18.77 27.07 22.65
CA TYR A 222 -18.16 27.79 23.76
C TYR A 222 -19.16 28.01 24.88
N GLU A 223 -18.92 27.42 26.04
CA GLU A 223 -19.82 27.57 27.19
C GLU A 223 -18.99 27.67 28.49
N TYR A 224 -19.30 28.69 29.30
CA TYR A 224 -18.65 28.96 30.60
C TYR A 224 -17.11 29.01 30.56
N GLY A 225 -16.52 29.52 29.45
CA GLY A 225 -15.08 29.61 29.29
C GLY A 225 -14.39 28.31 28.84
N ASN A 226 -15.17 27.26 28.60
CA ASN A 226 -14.67 26.01 28.05
C ASN A 226 -15.07 25.88 26.56
N GLU A 227 -14.22 25.17 25.82
CA GLU A 227 -14.39 24.82 24.43
C GLU A 227 -14.82 23.35 24.31
N TYR A 228 -15.98 23.10 23.74
CA TYR A 228 -16.50 21.75 23.49
C TYR A 228 -16.52 21.47 21.98
N ILE A 229 -15.78 20.46 21.56
CA ILE A 229 -15.81 20.00 20.17
C ILE A 229 -17.05 19.12 19.97
N VAL A 230 -17.95 19.57 19.11
CA VAL A 230 -19.13 18.79 18.70
C VAL A 230 -18.78 17.93 17.49
N ARG A 231 -18.87 16.61 17.64
CA ARG A 231 -18.59 15.66 16.58
C ARG A 231 -19.72 14.66 16.42
N GLY A 232 -20.32 14.61 15.24
CA GLY A 232 -21.23 13.55 14.85
C GLY A 232 -20.44 12.30 14.47
N VAL A 233 -20.53 11.24 15.27
CA VAL A 233 -19.88 9.95 14.98
C VAL A 233 -20.91 9.08 14.25
N ILE A 234 -20.82 9.06 12.92
CA ILE A 234 -21.69 8.25 12.04
C ILE A 234 -20.93 7.02 11.53
N SER A 235 -19.59 7.12 11.49
CA SER A 235 -18.73 6.02 11.01
C SER A 235 -18.93 4.75 11.86
N THR A 236 -19.29 3.66 11.20
CA THR A 236 -19.54 2.35 11.81
C THR A 236 -18.94 1.23 10.96
N ASP A 237 -18.57 0.16 11.64
CA ASP A 237 -18.13 -1.11 11.06
C ASP A 237 -19.24 -2.19 11.12
N ARG A 238 -20.42 -1.85 11.66
CA ARG A 238 -21.53 -2.78 11.83
C ARG A 238 -22.43 -2.79 10.61
N VAL A 239 -22.56 -3.96 10.00
CA VAL A 239 -23.42 -4.17 8.82
C VAL A 239 -24.86 -3.72 9.07
N GLU A 240 -25.40 -4.02 10.26
CA GLU A 240 -26.77 -3.69 10.63
C GLU A 240 -27.02 -2.19 10.72
N GLN A 241 -26.00 -1.41 11.04
CA GLN A 241 -26.08 0.04 11.05
C GLN A 241 -25.95 0.62 9.64
N LEU A 242 -25.06 0.06 8.82
CA LEU A 242 -24.95 0.45 7.41
C LEU A 242 -26.24 0.15 6.65
N ALA A 243 -26.87 -1.00 6.91
CA ALA A 243 -28.13 -1.40 6.29
C ALA A 243 -29.30 -0.41 6.58
N LYS A 244 -29.24 0.28 7.73
CA LYS A 244 -30.24 1.28 8.13
C LYS A 244 -29.99 2.69 7.59
N ALA A 245 -29.02 2.86 6.70
CA ALA A 245 -28.81 4.16 6.05
C ALA A 245 -30.06 4.56 5.25
N VAL A 246 -30.50 5.81 5.43
CA VAL A 246 -31.68 6.35 4.73
C VAL A 246 -31.27 6.74 3.31
N VAL A 247 -31.87 6.07 2.32
CA VAL A 247 -31.59 6.33 0.90
C VAL A 247 -32.47 7.42 0.36
N LYS A 248 -33.75 7.41 0.73
CA LYS A 248 -34.75 8.36 0.26
C LYS A 248 -35.86 8.51 1.28
N LEU A 249 -36.45 9.66 1.36
CA LEU A 249 -37.73 9.86 2.06
C LEU A 249 -38.87 9.68 1.06
N GLN A 250 -39.74 8.72 1.34
CA GLN A 250 -40.95 8.53 0.53
C GLN A 250 -41.92 9.62 0.91
N ASP A 251 -42.20 10.52 -0.03
CA ASP A 251 -43.27 11.52 0.16
C ASP A 251 -44.56 10.75 0.36
N GLY A 252 -45.09 10.81 1.57
CA GLY A 252 -46.43 10.33 1.84
C GLY A 252 -47.35 10.98 0.83
N SER A 253 -48.08 10.16 0.07
CA SER A 253 -49.02 10.59 -0.99
C SER A 253 -49.69 11.88 -0.64
N ALA A 254 -49.58 12.87 -1.52
CA ALA A 254 -50.13 14.20 -1.39
C ALA A 254 -51.62 14.15 -0.90
N GLN A 255 -51.79 14.18 0.39
CA GLN A 255 -53.08 14.59 0.93
C GLN A 255 -53.18 16.12 0.79
N PRO A 256 -54.31 16.62 0.34
CA PRO A 256 -54.49 18.06 0.16
C PRO A 256 -54.20 18.80 1.48
N ALA A 257 -53.56 19.93 1.40
CA ALA A 257 -53.04 20.79 2.47
C ALA A 257 -54.06 21.31 3.50
N THR A 258 -55.04 20.50 3.92
CA THR A 258 -56.09 20.86 4.87
C THR A 258 -56.04 20.09 6.20
N SER A 259 -55.09 19.19 6.40
CA SER A 259 -54.93 18.54 7.70
C SER A 259 -53.62 18.94 8.37
N ASN A 260 -53.71 19.45 9.60
CA ASN A 260 -52.58 19.69 10.53
C ASN A 260 -51.92 18.37 11.02
N ALA A 261 -51.92 17.31 10.20
CA ALA A 261 -51.21 16.08 10.54
C ALA A 261 -49.71 16.26 10.28
N PRO A 262 -48.84 15.84 11.21
CA PRO A 262 -47.39 15.91 11.01
C PRO A 262 -47.01 15.11 9.75
N TYR A 263 -46.20 15.72 8.90
CA TYR A 263 -45.61 15.07 7.73
C TYR A 263 -44.98 13.73 8.12
N SER A 264 -45.63 12.63 7.78
CA SER A 264 -45.09 11.30 8.03
C SER A 264 -44.45 10.78 6.75
N ALA A 265 -43.25 11.30 6.44
CA ALA A 265 -42.42 10.73 5.42
C ALA A 265 -41.78 9.42 5.96
N SER A 266 -42.06 8.29 5.34
CA SER A 266 -41.44 7.04 5.69
C SER A 266 -40.06 6.98 5.04
N PRO A 267 -38.96 6.75 5.80
CA PRO A 267 -37.64 6.58 5.22
C PRO A 267 -37.57 5.25 4.49
N ILE A 268 -37.00 5.25 3.29
CA ILE A 268 -36.57 4.05 2.58
C ILE A 268 -35.13 3.79 2.99
N LEU A 269 -34.92 2.64 3.61
CA LEU A 269 -33.60 2.22 4.11
C LEU A 269 -32.83 1.45 3.03
N LEU A 270 -31.53 1.34 3.20
CA LEU A 270 -30.68 0.58 2.30
C LEU A 270 -31.07 -0.90 2.30
N GLU A 271 -31.46 -1.46 3.46
CA GLU A 271 -31.95 -2.84 3.59
C GLU A 271 -33.25 -3.13 2.84
N ASP A 272 -34.06 -2.12 2.55
CA ASP A 272 -35.29 -2.28 1.77
C ASP A 272 -35.01 -2.56 0.29
N ILE A 273 -33.86 -2.09 -0.21
CA ILE A 273 -33.51 -2.14 -1.64
C ILE A 273 -32.26 -2.98 -1.95
N ALA A 274 -31.53 -3.40 -0.92
CA ALA A 274 -30.26 -4.13 -1.07
C ALA A 274 -30.05 -5.13 0.06
N ASP A 275 -29.19 -6.11 -0.20
CA ASP A 275 -28.61 -6.98 0.81
C ASP A 275 -27.23 -6.46 1.19
N VAL A 276 -27.05 -6.06 2.45
CA VAL A 276 -25.78 -5.50 2.97
C VAL A 276 -25.07 -6.59 3.78
N ARG A 277 -23.89 -6.97 3.33
CA ARG A 277 -23.13 -8.06 3.98
C ARG A 277 -21.62 -7.85 3.90
N ILE A 278 -20.87 -8.56 4.74
CA ILE A 278 -19.43 -8.70 4.60
C ILE A 278 -19.15 -9.82 3.61
N GLY A 279 -18.28 -9.56 2.66
CA GLY A 279 -17.88 -10.52 1.64
C GLY A 279 -16.40 -10.40 1.27
N ALA A 280 -15.98 -11.33 0.41
CA ALA A 280 -14.65 -11.29 -0.19
C ALA A 280 -14.64 -10.40 -1.43
N LYS A 281 -13.61 -9.58 -1.58
CA LYS A 281 -13.42 -8.74 -2.77
C LYS A 281 -13.27 -9.60 -4.02
N LEU A 282 -13.97 -9.20 -5.08
CA LEU A 282 -13.90 -9.84 -6.40
C LEU A 282 -13.34 -8.85 -7.44
N PRO A 283 -12.53 -9.32 -8.40
CA PRO A 283 -11.95 -10.66 -8.53
C PRO A 283 -10.89 -10.94 -7.46
N LYS A 284 -10.68 -12.21 -7.10
CA LYS A 284 -9.61 -12.60 -6.17
C LYS A 284 -8.25 -12.31 -6.83
N LEU A 285 -7.39 -11.59 -6.14
CA LEU A 285 -6.08 -11.16 -6.65
C LEU A 285 -5.00 -12.27 -6.62
N GLY A 286 -5.34 -13.43 -6.10
CA GLY A 286 -4.45 -14.57 -6.03
C GLY A 286 -4.82 -15.52 -4.90
N THR A 287 -4.27 -16.71 -4.96
CA THR A 287 -4.40 -17.74 -3.93
C THR A 287 -3.01 -18.14 -3.46
N ALA A 288 -2.89 -18.50 -2.18
CA ALA A 288 -1.66 -19.00 -1.60
C ALA A 288 -1.93 -20.30 -0.84
N SER A 289 -0.93 -21.16 -0.78
CA SER A 289 -1.02 -22.39 -0.01
C SER A 289 0.30 -22.65 0.73
N GLU A 290 0.19 -23.26 1.91
CA GLU A 290 1.33 -23.75 2.67
C GLU A 290 1.06 -25.22 3.00
N ARG A 291 1.97 -26.12 2.59
CA ARG A 291 1.84 -27.58 2.75
C ARG A 291 0.48 -28.13 2.31
N GLY A 292 -0.04 -27.61 1.19
CA GLY A 292 -1.33 -28.05 0.65
C GLY A 292 -2.58 -27.51 1.36
N LYS A 293 -2.43 -26.66 2.39
CA LYS A 293 -3.54 -25.97 3.03
C LYS A 293 -3.65 -24.53 2.49
N PRO A 294 -4.85 -23.95 2.39
CA PRO A 294 -5.03 -22.55 2.08
C PRO A 294 -4.26 -21.69 3.09
N ALA A 295 -3.56 -20.67 2.61
CA ALA A 295 -2.69 -19.85 3.43
C ALA A 295 -2.74 -18.38 3.01
N VAL A 296 -2.22 -17.51 3.88
CA VAL A 296 -1.87 -16.13 3.54
C VAL A 296 -0.35 -16.02 3.66
N LEU A 297 0.31 -15.60 2.59
CA LEU A 297 1.76 -15.43 2.55
C LEU A 297 2.10 -13.95 2.69
N LEU A 298 3.07 -13.65 3.56
CA LEU A 298 3.69 -12.34 3.68
C LEU A 298 5.11 -12.43 3.14
N THR A 299 5.38 -11.79 2.03
CA THR A 299 6.73 -11.67 1.46
C THR A 299 7.35 -10.38 1.99
N VAL A 300 8.44 -10.52 2.73
CA VAL A 300 9.17 -9.41 3.34
C VAL A 300 10.38 -9.07 2.47
N THR A 301 10.44 -7.82 2.03
CA THR A 301 11.52 -7.31 1.17
C THR A 301 12.34 -6.29 1.93
N LYS A 302 13.66 -6.40 1.88
CA LYS A 302 14.58 -5.46 2.54
C LYS A 302 14.78 -4.17 1.75
N GLN A 303 15.23 -3.14 2.44
CA GLN A 303 15.74 -1.91 1.82
C GLN A 303 17.13 -2.17 1.20
N PRO A 304 17.46 -1.50 0.09
CA PRO A 304 18.83 -1.50 -0.43
C PRO A 304 19.83 -1.00 0.63
N ALA A 305 21.04 -1.54 0.60
CA ALA A 305 22.14 -1.16 1.51
C ALA A 305 21.81 -1.35 3.02
N THR A 306 20.98 -2.33 3.38
CA THR A 306 20.76 -2.74 4.76
C THR A 306 21.20 -4.19 4.98
N SER A 307 21.71 -4.49 6.18
CA SER A 307 22.08 -5.85 6.54
C SER A 307 20.85 -6.76 6.58
N THR A 308 20.93 -7.93 5.96
CA THR A 308 19.85 -8.94 5.99
C THR A 308 19.64 -9.53 7.39
N LEU A 309 20.69 -9.52 8.23
CA LEU A 309 20.66 -10.13 9.56
C LEU A 309 19.80 -9.34 10.55
N GLU A 310 19.72 -8.02 10.40
CA GLU A 310 18.99 -7.15 11.31
C GLU A 310 17.48 -7.37 11.28
N PRO A 311 16.79 -7.29 10.12
CA PRO A 311 15.37 -7.60 10.03
C PRO A 311 15.02 -9.05 10.36
N VAL A 312 15.89 -10.01 10.01
CA VAL A 312 15.65 -11.44 10.31
C VAL A 312 15.71 -11.72 11.80
N SER A 313 16.56 -11.03 12.58
CA SER A 313 16.65 -11.25 14.03
C SER A 313 15.40 -10.79 14.77
N TYR A 314 14.67 -9.78 14.27
CA TYR A 314 13.42 -9.29 14.84
C TYR A 314 12.19 -10.15 14.50
N THR A 315 12.29 -11.05 13.52
CA THR A 315 11.17 -11.97 13.17
C THR A 315 11.01 -13.11 14.18
N HIS A 316 11.90 -13.22 15.17
CA HIS A 316 11.79 -14.16 16.28
C HIS A 316 11.02 -13.60 17.51
N LEU A 317 10.45 -12.40 17.40
CA LEU A 317 9.54 -11.79 18.36
C LEU A 317 8.09 -11.93 17.89
#